data_370b081dcd683369041075351ac8c48f
#
_entry.id   370b081dcd683369041075351ac8c48f
#
_cell.length_a   1.000
_cell.length_b   1.000
_cell.length_c   1.000
_cell.angle_alpha   90.00
_cell.angle_beta   90.00
_cell.angle_gamma   90.00
#
_symmetry.space_group_name_H-M   'P 1'
#
loop_
_entity.id
_entity.type
_entity.pdbx_description
1 polymer ?
#
loop_
_entity_poly.entity_id
_entity_poly.type
_entity_poly.pdbx_seq_one_letter_code
_entity_poly.pdbx_strand_id
1 'polypeptide(L)'
;EKICGAAGVYGYDPSKLVLFPDFMTGTRLAEVLRTEYHLEAEMSSGRYVLLMTSFMDTEEGFSRLERALLELDARVEKLEAESVGLKDAKQGRQEPFSGAQSNQKPNQENDSENYPQQMCLPWQAWHGDGMLVPLEEAEGRAARTCVTIYPPGVPMLMPGERIGKREILRIREAWRLGLTVEGICEKPDKLNLWIEVVI
;
A
#
# COMPACT_ATOMS: atom_id res chain seq x y z
N GLU A 1 17.00 -3.06 -16.28
CA GLU A 1 17.32 -3.35 -17.70
C GLU A 1 16.25 -4.15 -18.45
N LYS A 2 15.51 -5.05 -17.80
CA LYS A 2 14.47 -5.88 -18.47
C LYS A 2 13.19 -5.13 -18.84
N ILE A 3 12.94 -3.96 -18.25
CA ILE A 3 11.72 -3.17 -18.50
C ILE A 3 11.95 -2.12 -19.59
N CYS A 4 13.15 -1.56 -19.68
CA CYS A 4 13.51 -0.62 -20.73
C CYS A 4 13.50 -1.32 -22.10
N GLY A 5 12.70 -0.79 -23.02
CA GLY A 5 12.51 -1.38 -24.36
C GLY A 5 11.36 -2.39 -24.48
N ALA A 6 10.62 -2.68 -23.40
CA ALA A 6 9.40 -3.47 -23.49
C ALA A 6 8.29 -2.67 -24.23
N ALA A 7 7.45 -3.37 -24.98
CA ALA A 7 6.32 -2.75 -25.66
C ALA A 7 5.41 -2.03 -24.65
N GLY A 8 5.09 -0.76 -24.90
CA GLY A 8 4.29 0.07 -24.01
C GLY A 8 5.08 0.93 -23.02
N VAL A 9 6.41 0.79 -22.95
CA VAL A 9 7.27 1.67 -22.14
C VAL A 9 7.73 2.84 -23.01
N TYR A 10 7.23 4.03 -22.72
CA TYR A 10 7.61 5.26 -23.44
C TYR A 10 8.99 5.77 -23.04
N GLY A 11 9.30 5.69 -21.73
CA GLY A 11 10.55 6.20 -21.19
C GLY A 11 10.81 5.67 -19.79
N TYR A 12 12.02 5.87 -19.31
CA TYR A 12 12.49 5.53 -17.99
C TYR A 12 13.00 6.76 -17.28
N ASP A 13 12.57 6.99 -16.05
CA ASP A 13 13.07 8.05 -15.19
C ASP A 13 14.21 7.51 -14.30
N PRO A 14 15.47 7.83 -14.57
CA PRO A 14 16.60 7.33 -13.81
C PRO A 14 16.66 7.89 -12.37
N SER A 15 15.89 8.93 -12.06
CA SER A 15 15.81 9.48 -10.71
C SER A 15 14.96 8.64 -9.75
N LYS A 16 14.23 7.64 -10.25
CA LYS A 16 13.35 6.78 -9.48
C LYS A 16 13.97 5.40 -9.31
N LEU A 17 14.16 5.00 -8.04
CA LEU A 17 14.64 3.68 -7.67
C LEU A 17 13.51 2.94 -6.95
N VAL A 18 13.05 1.82 -7.50
CA VAL A 18 12.00 1.01 -6.89
C VAL A 18 12.64 -0.28 -6.34
N LEU A 19 12.53 -0.48 -5.05
CA LEU A 19 13.04 -1.65 -4.33
C LEU A 19 11.88 -2.58 -4.00
N PHE A 20 12.00 -3.86 -4.35
CA PHE A 20 11.02 -4.90 -4.04
C PHE A 20 11.66 -5.89 -3.06
N PRO A 21 11.46 -5.73 -1.75
CA PRO A 21 11.99 -6.67 -0.78
C PRO A 21 11.20 -7.99 -0.81
N ASP A 22 11.91 -9.12 -0.86
CA ASP A 22 11.30 -10.45 -0.82
C ASP A 22 11.11 -10.99 0.61
N PHE A 23 11.79 -10.39 1.59
CA PHE A 23 11.90 -10.88 2.96
C PHE A 23 11.16 -10.04 4.00
N MET A 24 10.68 -8.86 3.62
CA MET A 24 9.88 -7.97 4.47
C MET A 24 8.92 -7.13 3.64
N THR A 25 7.99 -6.43 4.29
CA THR A 25 7.12 -5.47 3.60
C THR A 25 7.91 -4.22 3.19
N GLY A 26 7.48 -3.54 2.13
CA GLY A 26 8.10 -2.27 1.74
C GLY A 26 7.97 -1.20 2.85
N THR A 27 6.87 -1.18 3.60
CA THR A 27 6.73 -0.28 4.77
C THR A 27 7.78 -0.55 5.83
N ARG A 28 8.09 -1.83 6.11
CA ARG A 28 9.15 -2.19 7.05
C ARG A 28 10.52 -1.83 6.53
N LEU A 29 10.79 -2.06 5.24
CA LEU A 29 12.04 -1.64 4.62
C LEU A 29 12.23 -0.13 4.71
N ALA A 30 11.20 0.66 4.41
CA ALA A 30 11.26 2.13 4.53
C ALA A 30 11.57 2.57 5.97
N GLU A 31 10.96 1.93 6.97
CA GLU A 31 11.24 2.20 8.38
C GLU A 31 12.70 1.90 8.74
N VAL A 32 13.22 0.75 8.31
CA VAL A 32 14.63 0.36 8.54
C VAL A 32 15.58 1.34 7.86
N LEU A 33 15.34 1.68 6.60
CA LEU A 33 16.17 2.65 5.86
C LEU A 33 16.21 4.00 6.59
N ARG A 34 15.08 4.47 7.10
CA ARG A 34 14.99 5.72 7.84
C ARG A 34 15.70 5.67 9.20
N THR A 35 15.42 4.64 9.99
CA THR A 35 15.86 4.59 11.40
C THR A 35 17.31 4.13 11.56
N GLU A 36 17.76 3.17 10.76
CA GLU A 36 19.11 2.60 10.88
C GLU A 36 20.12 3.27 9.94
N TYR A 37 19.68 3.74 8.76
CA TYR A 37 20.57 4.28 7.74
C TYR A 37 20.36 5.76 7.43
N HIS A 38 19.36 6.41 8.05
CA HIS A 38 19.04 7.82 7.82
C HIS A 38 18.76 8.13 6.33
N LEU A 39 18.03 7.22 5.68
CA LEU A 39 17.61 7.32 4.30
C LEU A 39 16.08 7.45 4.27
N GLU A 40 15.58 8.56 3.74
CA GLU A 40 14.16 8.83 3.64
C GLU A 40 13.63 8.33 2.29
N ALA A 41 12.55 7.56 2.31
CA ALA A 41 11.89 7.10 1.10
C ALA A 41 10.82 8.08 0.66
N GLU A 42 10.63 8.24 -0.66
CA GLU A 42 9.53 9.03 -1.22
C GLU A 42 8.18 8.42 -0.86
N MET A 43 8.06 7.11 -1.03
CA MET A 43 6.88 6.37 -0.60
C MET A 43 7.17 4.89 -0.40
N SER A 44 6.31 4.23 0.35
CA SER A 44 6.35 2.79 0.54
C SER A 44 4.96 2.17 0.44
N SER A 45 4.92 0.90 0.12
CA SER A 45 3.71 0.09 0.12
C SER A 45 3.99 -1.26 0.78
N GLY A 46 2.99 -2.13 0.84
CA GLY A 46 3.23 -3.50 1.32
C GLY A 46 4.27 -4.28 0.51
N ARG A 47 4.53 -3.89 -0.75
CA ARG A 47 5.37 -4.65 -1.69
C ARG A 47 6.65 -3.95 -2.12
N TYR A 48 6.73 -2.64 -2.06
CA TYR A 48 7.86 -1.90 -2.59
C TYR A 48 8.15 -0.63 -1.79
N VAL A 49 9.35 -0.12 -1.98
CA VAL A 49 9.79 1.20 -1.56
C VAL A 49 10.23 1.97 -2.80
N LEU A 50 9.77 3.20 -2.94
CA LEU A 50 10.22 4.13 -3.96
C LEU A 50 11.18 5.13 -3.33
N LEU A 51 12.39 5.18 -3.85
CA LEU A 51 13.36 6.21 -3.56
C LEU A 51 13.44 7.17 -4.75
N MET A 52 13.65 8.43 -4.45
CA MET A 52 13.82 9.46 -5.47
C MET A 52 15.15 10.16 -5.26
N THR A 53 15.91 10.30 -6.33
CA THR A 53 17.18 11.00 -6.33
C THR A 53 17.04 12.38 -6.98
N SER A 54 17.88 13.32 -6.57
CA SER A 54 17.89 14.68 -7.05
C SER A 54 19.32 15.19 -7.29
N PHE A 55 19.47 16.36 -7.84
CA PHE A 55 20.77 17.02 -8.02
C PHE A 55 21.42 17.47 -6.69
N MET A 56 20.68 17.39 -5.58
CA MET A 56 21.20 17.73 -4.25
C MET A 56 21.80 16.52 -3.54
N ASP A 57 21.61 15.31 -4.06
CA ASP A 57 22.19 14.11 -3.47
C ASP A 57 23.70 14.03 -3.71
N THR A 58 24.39 13.54 -2.71
CA THR A 58 25.84 13.47 -2.69
C THR A 58 26.32 12.02 -2.88
N GLU A 59 27.59 11.83 -3.25
CA GLU A 59 28.21 10.50 -3.31
C GLU A 59 28.15 9.79 -1.96
N GLU A 60 28.22 10.54 -0.85
CA GLU A 60 28.05 9.97 0.49
C GLU A 60 26.65 9.38 0.68
N GLY A 61 25.59 10.07 0.20
CA GLY A 61 24.22 9.59 0.23
C GLY A 61 24.06 8.28 -0.56
N PHE A 62 24.60 8.22 -1.77
CA PHE A 62 24.57 7.00 -2.59
C PHE A 62 25.36 5.85 -1.96
N SER A 63 26.55 6.11 -1.44
CA SER A 63 27.37 5.10 -0.73
C SER A 63 26.65 4.58 0.52
N ARG A 64 25.89 5.43 1.20
CA ARG A 64 25.07 5.04 2.35
C ARG A 64 23.94 4.11 1.92
N LEU A 65 23.28 4.39 0.80
CA LEU A 65 22.24 3.52 0.25
C LEU A 65 22.81 2.17 -0.18
N GLU A 66 23.92 2.16 -0.93
CA GLU A 66 24.60 0.93 -1.35
C GLU A 66 24.96 0.06 -0.14
N ARG A 67 25.58 0.65 0.87
CA ARG A 67 25.93 -0.05 2.11
C ARG A 67 24.69 -0.61 2.80
N ALA A 68 23.60 0.17 2.90
CA ALA A 68 22.36 -0.28 3.51
C ALA A 68 21.79 -1.50 2.81
N LEU A 69 21.77 -1.51 1.48
CA LEU A 69 21.23 -2.62 0.69
C LEU A 69 22.12 -3.87 0.85
N LEU A 70 23.45 -3.74 0.77
CA LEU A 70 24.38 -4.86 0.95
C LEU A 70 24.31 -5.46 2.37
N GLU A 71 24.20 -4.63 3.40
CA GLU A 71 24.05 -5.10 4.78
C GLU A 71 22.71 -5.81 5.01
N LEU A 72 21.64 -5.33 4.39
CA LEU A 72 20.33 -5.96 4.49
C LEU A 72 20.30 -7.32 3.78
N ASP A 73 20.89 -7.43 2.59
CA ASP A 73 21.02 -8.70 1.88
C ASP A 73 21.82 -9.71 2.70
N ALA A 74 22.95 -9.32 3.28
CA ALA A 74 23.77 -10.17 4.14
C ALA A 74 23.03 -10.63 5.41
N ARG A 75 22.15 -9.78 5.98
CA ARG A 75 21.28 -10.18 7.12
C ARG A 75 20.29 -11.26 6.71
N VAL A 76 19.71 -11.16 5.51
CA VAL A 76 18.77 -12.16 4.99
C VAL A 76 19.46 -13.49 4.75
N GLU A 77 20.59 -13.50 4.05
CA GLU A 77 21.39 -14.69 3.81
C GLU A 77 21.77 -15.43 5.11
N LYS A 78 22.11 -14.66 6.14
CA LYS A 78 22.44 -15.22 7.46
C LYS A 78 21.22 -15.87 8.12
N LEU A 79 20.05 -15.21 8.07
CA LEU A 79 18.79 -15.75 8.62
C LEU A 79 18.35 -17.01 7.86
N GLU A 80 18.52 -17.03 6.54
CA GLU A 80 18.23 -18.22 5.72
C GLU A 80 19.18 -19.37 6.05
N ALA A 81 20.47 -19.11 6.21
CA ALA A 81 21.46 -20.12 6.60
C ALA A 81 21.17 -20.72 7.99
N GLU A 82 20.75 -19.88 8.95
CA GLU A 82 20.33 -20.32 10.29
C GLU A 82 19.02 -21.12 10.25
N SER A 83 18.08 -20.77 9.35
CA SER A 83 16.80 -21.45 9.20
C SER A 83 16.88 -22.81 8.49
N VAL A 84 17.91 -23.05 7.69
CA VAL A 84 18.19 -24.35 7.05
C VAL A 84 18.55 -25.43 8.09
N GLY A 85 18.99 -25.03 9.30
CA GLY A 85 19.19 -25.92 10.44
C GLY A 85 17.92 -26.36 11.16
N LEU A 86 16.78 -25.74 10.91
CA LEU A 86 15.48 -26.01 11.54
C LEU A 86 14.44 -26.29 10.44
N LYS A 87 14.52 -27.45 9.83
CA LYS A 87 13.47 -27.94 8.92
C LYS A 87 12.28 -28.41 9.75
N ASP A 88 11.40 -27.50 10.21
CA ASP A 88 10.01 -27.82 10.62
C ASP A 88 9.16 -26.60 10.99
N ALA A 89 9.36 -25.44 10.37
CA ALA A 89 8.43 -24.32 10.56
C ALA A 89 8.12 -23.62 9.22
N LYS A 90 7.50 -24.35 8.30
CA LYS A 90 6.78 -23.75 7.19
C LYS A 90 5.40 -23.29 7.68
N GLN A 91 5.37 -22.21 8.41
CA GLN A 91 4.14 -21.43 8.60
C GLN A 91 4.53 -19.96 8.72
N GLY A 92 4.34 -19.20 7.66
CA GLY A 92 4.52 -17.77 7.68
C GLY A 92 5.09 -17.12 6.41
N ARG A 93 5.20 -17.82 5.29
CA ARG A 93 5.23 -17.11 4.02
C ARG A 93 3.85 -16.52 3.83
N GLN A 94 3.73 -15.23 4.11
CA GLN A 94 2.59 -14.47 3.61
C GLN A 94 2.56 -14.69 2.11
N GLU A 95 1.47 -15.26 1.62
CA GLU A 95 1.19 -15.33 0.19
C GLU A 95 1.49 -13.96 -0.41
N PRO A 96 2.25 -13.87 -1.51
CA PRO A 96 2.49 -12.60 -2.16
C PRO A 96 1.12 -12.01 -2.47
N PHE A 97 0.90 -10.78 -2.00
CA PHE A 97 -0.30 -9.99 -2.25
C PHE A 97 -0.77 -10.20 -3.69
N SER A 98 -1.80 -11.01 -3.88
CA SER A 98 -2.39 -11.29 -5.20
C SER A 98 -3.22 -10.13 -5.75
N GLY A 99 -2.83 -8.91 -5.41
CA GLY A 99 -3.34 -7.68 -5.99
C GLY A 99 -2.64 -7.26 -7.29
N ALA A 100 -1.69 -8.05 -7.79
CA ALA A 100 -1.31 -7.95 -9.19
C ALA A 100 -2.42 -8.63 -9.98
N GLN A 101 -3.37 -7.84 -10.45
CA GLN A 101 -4.20 -8.23 -11.56
C GLN A 101 -3.26 -8.84 -12.62
N SER A 102 -3.46 -10.14 -12.86
CA SER A 102 -2.98 -10.78 -14.08
C SER A 102 -3.07 -9.79 -15.25
N ASN A 103 -2.06 -9.79 -16.12
CA ASN A 103 -2.10 -9.15 -17.44
C ASN A 103 -3.25 -9.75 -18.31
N GLN A 104 -4.47 -9.69 -17.83
CA GLN A 104 -5.63 -9.81 -18.66
C GLN A 104 -5.77 -8.44 -19.33
N LYS A 105 -5.65 -8.45 -20.66
CA LYS A 105 -6.06 -7.32 -21.50
C LYS A 105 -7.39 -6.81 -20.96
N PRO A 106 -7.58 -5.49 -20.82
CA PRO A 106 -8.85 -4.96 -20.40
C PRO A 106 -9.92 -5.47 -21.37
N ASN A 107 -10.69 -6.46 -20.95
CA ASN A 107 -11.93 -6.79 -21.61
C ASN A 107 -12.84 -5.58 -21.40
N GLN A 108 -13.15 -4.86 -22.46
CA GLN A 108 -13.93 -3.62 -22.48
C GLN A 108 -15.39 -3.79 -21.97
N GLU A 109 -15.77 -4.95 -21.43
CA GLU A 109 -17.16 -5.24 -21.09
C GLU A 109 -17.49 -5.20 -19.59
N ASN A 110 -16.51 -5.05 -18.65
CA ASN A 110 -16.79 -5.08 -17.21
C ASN A 110 -16.03 -4.02 -16.37
N ASP A 111 -15.73 -2.87 -16.94
CA ASP A 111 -15.09 -1.77 -16.17
C ASP A 111 -15.98 -1.22 -15.03
N SER A 112 -17.29 -1.43 -15.08
CA SER A 112 -18.24 -0.99 -14.05
C SER A 112 -18.10 -1.75 -12.71
N GLU A 113 -17.51 -2.96 -12.71
CA GLU A 113 -17.28 -3.75 -11.49
C GLU A 113 -15.98 -3.36 -10.76
N ASN A 114 -15.12 -2.59 -11.41
CA ASN A 114 -13.81 -2.21 -10.85
C ASN A 114 -13.84 -0.95 -9.98
N TYR A 115 -14.89 -0.15 -10.04
CA TYR A 115 -15.01 1.10 -9.30
C TYR A 115 -16.26 1.08 -8.40
N PRO A 116 -16.19 1.74 -7.22
CA PRO A 116 -17.36 1.89 -6.36
C PRO A 116 -18.50 2.59 -7.09
N GLN A 117 -19.71 2.09 -6.90
CA GLN A 117 -20.91 2.68 -7.50
C GLN A 117 -21.29 3.97 -6.78
N GLN A 118 -21.51 5.05 -7.54
CA GLN A 118 -22.04 6.30 -7.00
C GLN A 118 -23.51 6.14 -6.59
N MET A 119 -23.82 6.36 -5.32
CA MET A 119 -25.19 6.30 -4.77
C MET A 119 -25.85 7.67 -4.66
N CYS A 120 -25.07 8.70 -4.35
CA CYS A 120 -25.52 10.09 -4.31
C CYS A 120 -24.35 11.01 -4.69
N LEU A 121 -24.63 12.27 -4.98
CA LEU A 121 -23.57 13.21 -5.34
C LEU A 121 -22.64 13.48 -4.15
N PRO A 122 -21.34 13.70 -4.37
CA PRO A 122 -20.36 13.91 -3.29
C PRO A 122 -20.75 15.03 -2.32
N TRP A 123 -21.29 16.13 -2.83
CA TRP A 123 -21.73 17.24 -1.99
C TRP A 123 -22.96 16.87 -1.12
N GLN A 124 -23.86 16.01 -1.60
CA GLN A 124 -25.00 15.52 -0.84
C GLN A 124 -24.54 14.62 0.31
N ALA A 125 -23.59 13.72 0.05
CA ALA A 125 -23.01 12.89 1.08
C ALA A 125 -22.30 13.73 2.15
N TRP A 126 -21.52 14.71 1.72
CA TRP A 126 -20.72 15.55 2.61
C TRP A 126 -21.56 16.42 3.53
N HIS A 127 -22.66 17.01 3.03
CA HIS A 127 -23.54 17.91 3.78
C HIS A 127 -24.74 17.20 4.42
N GLY A 128 -25.00 15.94 4.04
CA GLY A 128 -26.08 15.13 4.61
C GLY A 128 -25.78 14.68 6.04
N ASP A 129 -26.82 14.16 6.68
CA ASP A 129 -26.66 13.54 7.99
C ASP A 129 -25.84 12.25 7.84
N GLY A 130 -25.00 11.97 8.82
CA GLY A 130 -24.11 10.84 8.83
C GLY A 130 -24.08 10.12 10.17
N MET A 131 -23.68 8.86 10.12
CA MET A 131 -23.46 8.06 11.30
C MET A 131 -22.15 7.29 11.21
N LEU A 132 -21.50 7.12 12.36
CA LEU A 132 -20.29 6.31 12.47
C LEU A 132 -20.68 4.85 12.72
N VAL A 133 -20.24 3.95 11.86
CA VAL A 133 -20.53 2.51 11.96
C VAL A 133 -19.23 1.69 11.93
N PRO A 134 -19.20 0.47 12.50
CA PRO A 134 -18.11 -0.45 12.27
C PRO A 134 -17.90 -0.68 10.76
N LEU A 135 -16.65 -0.76 10.32
CA LEU A 135 -16.31 -0.94 8.90
C LEU A 135 -17.01 -2.17 8.29
N GLU A 136 -17.13 -3.24 9.06
CA GLU A 136 -17.79 -4.48 8.66
C GLU A 136 -19.31 -4.31 8.42
N GLU A 137 -19.94 -3.37 9.10
CA GLU A 137 -21.36 -3.08 9.00
C GLU A 137 -21.67 -1.99 7.96
N ALA A 138 -20.63 -1.44 7.34
CA ALA A 138 -20.75 -0.38 6.35
C ALA A 138 -21.08 -0.91 4.94
N GLU A 139 -21.03 -2.22 4.71
CA GLU A 139 -21.28 -2.80 3.40
C GLU A 139 -22.64 -2.35 2.83
N GLY A 140 -22.64 -1.92 1.59
CA GLY A 140 -23.83 -1.48 0.87
C GLY A 140 -24.28 -0.05 1.16
N ARG A 141 -23.69 0.64 2.12
CA ARG A 141 -23.98 2.05 2.46
C ARG A 141 -23.13 3.01 1.63
N ALA A 142 -23.52 4.27 1.56
CA ALA A 142 -22.74 5.33 0.94
C ALA A 142 -21.72 5.89 1.93
N ALA A 143 -20.47 6.01 1.49
CA ALA A 143 -19.44 6.70 2.27
C ALA A 143 -19.80 8.18 2.42
N ARG A 144 -19.68 8.74 3.63
CA ARG A 144 -19.92 10.17 3.85
C ARG A 144 -18.68 10.99 3.58
N THR A 145 -17.50 10.45 3.87
CA THR A 145 -16.20 11.11 3.73
C THR A 145 -15.31 10.37 2.74
N CYS A 146 -14.28 11.04 2.27
CA CYS A 146 -13.24 10.40 1.46
C CYS A 146 -12.44 9.42 2.33
N VAL A 147 -12.19 8.22 1.81
CA VAL A 147 -11.24 7.28 2.41
C VAL A 147 -10.01 7.19 1.53
N THR A 148 -8.87 7.56 2.07
CA THR A 148 -7.61 7.69 1.34
C THR A 148 -6.53 6.84 2.02
N ILE A 149 -5.78 6.08 1.23
CA ILE A 149 -4.60 5.36 1.73
C ILE A 149 -3.36 6.19 1.43
N TYR A 150 -2.59 6.48 2.45
CA TYR A 150 -1.37 7.26 2.33
C TYR A 150 -0.14 6.49 2.85
N PRO A 151 1.01 6.55 2.15
CA PRO A 151 1.25 7.09 0.80
C PRO A 151 0.68 6.18 -0.31
N PRO A 152 0.38 6.68 -1.52
CA PRO A 152 0.61 8.02 -2.05
C PRO A 152 -0.56 9.01 -1.91
N GLY A 153 -1.62 8.67 -1.20
CA GLY A 153 -2.78 9.52 -1.08
C GLY A 153 -3.84 9.26 -2.16
N VAL A 154 -3.98 7.99 -2.57
CA VAL A 154 -5.00 7.59 -3.56
C VAL A 154 -6.34 7.36 -2.86
N PRO A 155 -7.40 8.05 -3.29
CA PRO A 155 -8.73 7.79 -2.78
C PRO A 155 -9.18 6.36 -3.10
N MET A 156 -9.69 5.68 -2.08
CA MET A 156 -10.32 4.36 -2.19
C MET A 156 -11.83 4.46 -2.31
N LEU A 157 -12.39 5.45 -1.60
CA LEU A 157 -13.79 5.78 -1.62
C LEU A 157 -13.92 7.30 -1.65
N MET A 158 -14.79 7.79 -2.51
CA MET A 158 -15.23 9.18 -2.53
C MET A 158 -16.56 9.32 -1.79
N PRO A 159 -16.87 10.53 -1.28
CA PRO A 159 -18.19 10.76 -0.68
C PRO A 159 -19.32 10.39 -1.64
N GLY A 160 -20.33 9.67 -1.14
CA GLY A 160 -21.45 9.22 -1.94
C GLY A 160 -21.25 7.91 -2.69
N GLU A 161 -20.06 7.32 -2.64
CA GLU A 161 -19.80 6.01 -3.24
C GLU A 161 -20.23 4.88 -2.31
N ARG A 162 -20.71 3.79 -2.93
CA ARG A 162 -21.11 2.57 -2.23
C ARG A 162 -19.91 1.83 -1.69
N ILE A 163 -19.92 1.54 -0.40
CA ILE A 163 -18.91 0.72 0.28
C ILE A 163 -19.19 -0.74 -0.04
N GLY A 164 -18.30 -1.39 -0.76
CA GLY A 164 -18.38 -2.82 -1.09
C GLY A 164 -17.44 -3.68 -0.24
N LYS A 165 -17.59 -4.99 -0.33
CA LYS A 165 -16.67 -5.95 0.32
C LYS A 165 -15.22 -5.74 -0.06
N ARG A 166 -14.96 -5.43 -1.33
CA ARG A 166 -13.62 -5.19 -1.86
C ARG A 166 -12.94 -4.02 -1.17
N GLU A 167 -13.64 -2.91 -1.00
CA GLU A 167 -13.15 -1.70 -0.35
C GLU A 167 -12.87 -1.98 1.13
N ILE A 168 -13.77 -2.66 1.83
CA ILE A 168 -13.57 -3.08 3.23
C ILE A 168 -12.29 -3.92 3.38
N LEU A 169 -12.09 -4.92 2.53
CA LEU A 169 -10.91 -5.77 2.57
C LEU A 169 -9.63 -4.98 2.30
N ARG A 170 -9.62 -4.09 1.32
CA ARG A 170 -8.46 -3.25 0.98
C ARG A 170 -8.11 -2.26 2.10
N ILE A 171 -9.11 -1.64 2.73
CA ILE A 171 -8.92 -0.75 3.88
C ILE A 171 -8.26 -1.52 5.04
N ARG A 172 -8.79 -2.69 5.37
CA ARG A 172 -8.23 -3.55 6.44
C ARG A 172 -6.81 -4.00 6.16
N GLU A 173 -6.52 -4.35 4.92
CA GLU A 173 -5.19 -4.77 4.52
C GLU A 173 -4.20 -3.61 4.58
N ALA A 174 -4.56 -2.43 4.07
CA ALA A 174 -3.73 -1.24 4.19
C ALA A 174 -3.40 -0.93 5.66
N TRP A 175 -4.42 -0.99 6.52
CA TRP A 175 -4.24 -0.79 7.95
C TRP A 175 -3.30 -1.83 8.60
N ARG A 176 -3.44 -3.13 8.24
CA ARG A 176 -2.55 -4.20 8.72
C ARG A 176 -1.10 -4.02 8.28
N LEU A 177 -0.90 -3.46 7.10
CA LEU A 177 0.43 -3.14 6.55
C LEU A 177 1.05 -1.89 7.17
N GLY A 178 0.36 -1.24 8.13
CA GLY A 178 0.84 -0.02 8.79
C GLY A 178 0.76 1.23 7.92
N LEU A 179 -0.04 1.21 6.84
CA LEU A 179 -0.31 2.39 6.03
C LEU A 179 -1.31 3.29 6.76
N THR A 180 -1.16 4.58 6.59
CA THR A 180 -2.14 5.55 7.10
C THR A 180 -3.41 5.48 6.25
N VAL A 181 -4.56 5.26 6.89
CA VAL A 181 -5.86 5.27 6.23
C VAL A 181 -6.65 6.43 6.78
N GLU A 182 -6.74 7.51 6.01
CA GLU A 182 -7.55 8.68 6.35
C GLU A 182 -9.04 8.42 6.07
N GLY A 183 -9.93 9.05 6.82
CA GLY A 183 -11.37 8.83 6.73
C GLY A 183 -11.88 7.61 7.50
N ILE A 184 -11.00 6.92 8.21
CA ILE A 184 -11.30 5.81 9.13
C ILE A 184 -10.97 6.25 10.55
N CYS A 185 -11.84 5.91 11.49
CA CYS A 185 -11.62 6.16 12.91
C CYS A 185 -11.28 4.87 13.65
N GLU A 186 -10.28 4.93 14.52
CA GLU A 186 -10.00 3.88 15.48
C GLU A 186 -10.67 4.20 16.80
N LYS A 187 -11.38 3.25 17.38
CA LYS A 187 -11.84 3.39 18.76
C LYS A 187 -10.76 2.91 19.74
N PRO A 188 -10.84 3.34 21.03
CA PRO A 188 -9.84 3.00 22.04
C PRO A 188 -9.57 1.51 22.26
N ASP A 189 -10.50 0.64 21.86
CA ASP A 189 -10.35 -0.82 21.90
C ASP A 189 -9.38 -1.38 20.84
N LYS A 190 -8.95 -0.53 19.87
CA LYS A 190 -8.03 -0.84 18.76
C LYS A 190 -8.39 -2.11 17.94
N LEU A 191 -9.55 -2.71 18.18
CA LEU A 191 -9.98 -3.95 17.54
C LEU A 191 -10.83 -3.70 16.30
N ASN A 192 -11.54 -2.57 16.25
CA ASN A 192 -12.49 -2.27 15.19
C ASN A 192 -12.18 -0.93 14.51
N LEU A 193 -12.16 -0.96 13.19
CA LEU A 193 -12.14 0.25 12.35
C LEU A 193 -13.58 0.75 12.17
N TRP A 194 -13.75 2.05 12.15
CA TRP A 194 -15.05 2.71 12.00
C TRP A 194 -15.02 3.68 10.83
N ILE A 195 -16.13 3.76 10.11
CA ILE A 195 -16.29 4.64 8.96
C ILE A 195 -17.58 5.44 9.08
N GLU A 196 -17.56 6.66 8.58
CA GLU A 196 -18.74 7.52 8.52
C GLU A 196 -19.52 7.25 7.24
N VAL A 197 -20.82 6.96 7.39
CA VAL A 197 -21.75 6.67 6.29
C VAL A 197 -22.91 7.66 6.27
N VAL A 198 -23.51 7.85 5.10
CA VAL A 198 -24.72 8.66 4.92
C VAL A 198 -25.92 7.92 5.53
N ILE A 199 -26.82 8.66 6.22
CA ILE A 199 -28.08 8.16 6.77
C ILE A 199 -29.15 8.17 5.70
#